data_f2f2fa8bdc398b95b0c41857a5c386f2
#
_entry.id   f2f2fa8bdc398b95b0c41857a5c386f2
#
_cell.length_a   1.000
_cell.length_b   1.000
_cell.length_c   1.000
_cell.angle_alpha   90.00
_cell.angle_beta   90.00
_cell.angle_gamma   90.00
#
_symmetry.space_group_name_H-M   'P 1'
#
loop_
_entity.id
_entity.type
_entity.pdbx_description
1 polymer ?
#
loop_
_entity_poly.entity_id
_entity_poly.type
_entity_poly.pdbx_seq_one_letter_code
_entity_poly.pdbx_strand_id
1 'polypeptide(L)'
;FILATLVYYYVENPIRRSTFKLSIGKFRVPVAVLLLIALILPSSFGYILRKTEGLPSRSINHEFPELTKIREDINWSKLPQIKVETVDVYGIDSGIPEIIFAGDSHANQYYYRMAFLSKKFSKPAAMIHTSGCFPLYQGGKEKCQKASKAFYTLIENPQVKKVVIFNKWGSNYDKDYFQEGVKKFKQVLTKRPDLKAYVVLDPPWDEGVGGAQGNFDPMRHFNRFKPDMKNYFVSYDDHGLWKKGNDGVTAALGDVATMIDTEHHICKNYKCNVLEWYRDDDHLQPSQLGKKAIWLDEIFY
;
A
#
# COMPACT_ATOMS: atom_id res chain seq x y z
N PHE A 1 -34.33 0.50 -8.93
CA PHE A 1 -35.68 0.96 -9.18
C PHE A 1 -36.73 0.03 -8.54
N ILE A 2 -36.77 -1.27 -8.86
CA ILE A 2 -37.74 -2.25 -8.32
C ILE A 2 -37.75 -2.27 -6.79
N LEU A 3 -36.58 -2.33 -6.14
CA LEU A 3 -36.45 -2.34 -4.68
C LEU A 3 -36.97 -1.04 -4.05
N ALA A 4 -36.65 0.10 -4.63
CA ALA A 4 -37.16 1.40 -4.19
C ALA A 4 -38.70 1.49 -4.31
N THR A 5 -39.27 0.95 -5.37
CA THR A 5 -40.72 0.88 -5.58
C THR A 5 -41.38 -0.04 -4.54
N LEU A 6 -40.80 -1.21 -4.27
CA LEU A 6 -41.29 -2.12 -3.24
C LEU A 6 -41.22 -1.50 -1.84
N VAL A 7 -40.11 -0.85 -1.47
CA VAL A 7 -39.98 -0.11 -0.21
C VAL A 7 -41.00 1.00 -0.09
N TYR A 8 -41.23 1.77 -1.16
CA TYR A 8 -42.25 2.81 -1.15
C TYR A 8 -43.66 2.26 -0.92
N TYR A 9 -44.08 1.25 -1.69
CA TYR A 9 -45.44 0.73 -1.59
C TYR A 9 -45.68 -0.11 -0.33
N TYR A 10 -44.72 -0.90 0.11
CA TYR A 10 -44.95 -1.84 1.21
C TYR A 10 -44.44 -1.35 2.57
N VAL A 11 -43.62 -0.31 2.61
CA VAL A 11 -43.05 0.22 3.86
C VAL A 11 -43.47 1.69 4.06
N GLU A 12 -43.10 2.57 3.14
CA GLU A 12 -43.28 4.03 3.33
C GLU A 12 -44.74 4.47 3.27
N ASN A 13 -45.46 4.07 2.23
CA ASN A 13 -46.84 4.47 2.04
C ASN A 13 -47.81 3.98 3.15
N PRO A 14 -47.70 2.71 3.64
CA PRO A 14 -48.44 2.24 4.79
C PRO A 14 -48.15 2.98 6.10
N ILE A 15 -46.87 3.26 6.38
CA ILE A 15 -46.47 4.00 7.58
C ILE A 15 -47.04 5.44 7.52
N ARG A 16 -46.96 6.10 6.40
CA ARG A 16 -47.51 7.45 6.22
C ARG A 16 -49.04 7.54 6.39
N ARG A 17 -49.76 6.45 6.10
CA ARG A 17 -51.24 6.45 6.18
C ARG A 17 -51.78 6.01 7.55
N SER A 18 -50.95 5.86 8.57
CA SER A 18 -51.23 5.60 10.01
C SER A 18 -52.30 4.51 10.34
N THR A 19 -52.73 3.68 9.38
CA THR A 19 -53.76 2.64 9.58
C THR A 19 -53.23 1.23 9.40
N PHE A 20 -51.90 1.06 9.36
CA PHE A 20 -51.32 -0.22 8.94
C PHE A 20 -51.10 -1.21 10.07
N LYS A 21 -51.95 -2.23 10.11
CA LYS A 21 -51.67 -3.49 10.83
C LYS A 21 -51.25 -4.53 9.81
N LEU A 22 -49.94 -4.79 9.66
CA LEU A 22 -49.47 -5.84 8.79
C LEU A 22 -49.89 -7.20 9.40
N SER A 23 -50.78 -7.89 8.74
CA SER A 23 -51.15 -9.26 9.09
C SER A 23 -50.53 -10.21 8.08
N ILE A 24 -49.47 -10.95 8.46
CA ILE A 24 -48.93 -12.02 7.65
C ILE A 24 -49.52 -13.32 8.19
N GLY A 25 -50.58 -13.79 7.55
CA GLY A 25 -51.32 -14.95 8.00
C GLY A 25 -51.95 -14.77 9.39
N LYS A 26 -51.84 -15.74 10.30
CA LYS A 26 -52.35 -15.68 11.68
C LYS A 26 -51.47 -14.90 12.66
N PHE A 27 -50.33 -14.33 12.22
CA PHE A 27 -49.37 -13.66 13.11
C PHE A 27 -49.39 -12.15 12.90
N ARG A 28 -49.61 -11.39 13.98
CA ARG A 28 -49.45 -9.93 14.01
C ARG A 28 -47.97 -9.63 14.33
N VAL A 29 -47.19 -9.28 13.33
CA VAL A 29 -45.79 -8.85 13.53
C VAL A 29 -45.74 -7.34 13.72
N PRO A 30 -45.20 -6.85 14.82
CA PRO A 30 -45.02 -5.41 15.03
C PRO A 30 -44.16 -4.80 13.92
N VAL A 31 -44.56 -3.65 13.38
CA VAL A 31 -43.80 -2.94 12.33
C VAL A 31 -42.36 -2.69 12.78
N ALA A 32 -42.14 -2.44 14.07
CA ALA A 32 -40.81 -2.29 14.65
C ALA A 32 -39.90 -3.51 14.43
N VAL A 33 -40.44 -4.75 14.48
CA VAL A 33 -39.66 -5.96 14.22
C VAL A 33 -39.27 -6.06 12.75
N LEU A 34 -40.16 -5.70 11.83
CA LEU A 34 -39.87 -5.67 10.40
C LEU A 34 -38.80 -4.64 10.05
N LEU A 35 -38.86 -3.44 10.66
CA LEU A 35 -37.83 -2.42 10.52
C LEU A 35 -36.49 -2.86 11.09
N LEU A 36 -36.51 -3.54 12.24
CA LEU A 36 -35.29 -4.10 12.84
C LEU A 36 -34.64 -5.14 11.93
N ILE A 37 -35.44 -6.04 11.37
CA ILE A 37 -34.97 -7.06 10.41
C ILE A 37 -34.42 -6.40 9.14
N ALA A 38 -35.10 -5.36 8.61
CA ALA A 38 -34.67 -4.62 7.45
C ALA A 38 -33.35 -3.83 7.66
N LEU A 39 -33.03 -3.49 8.90
CA LEU A 39 -31.74 -2.87 9.27
C LEU A 39 -30.66 -3.90 9.54
N ILE A 40 -30.96 -4.96 10.29
CA ILE A 40 -29.98 -5.95 10.71
C ILE A 40 -29.50 -6.82 9.54
N LEU A 41 -30.41 -7.26 8.66
CA LEU A 41 -30.04 -8.17 7.57
C LEU A 41 -29.02 -7.56 6.57
N PRO A 42 -29.24 -6.34 6.02
CA PRO A 42 -28.25 -5.73 5.14
C PRO A 42 -26.93 -5.41 5.83
N SER A 43 -27.00 -4.97 7.12
CA SER A 43 -25.81 -4.64 7.88
C SER A 43 -24.98 -5.89 8.20
N SER A 44 -25.63 -6.99 8.60
CA SER A 44 -24.99 -8.28 8.84
C SER A 44 -24.41 -8.87 7.57
N PHE A 45 -25.15 -8.78 6.48
CA PHE A 45 -24.68 -9.23 5.16
C PHE A 45 -23.51 -8.39 4.67
N GLY A 46 -23.55 -7.08 4.79
CA GLY A 46 -22.44 -6.19 4.48
C GLY A 46 -21.19 -6.46 5.34
N TYR A 47 -21.39 -6.75 6.64
CA TYR A 47 -20.31 -7.14 7.53
C TYR A 47 -19.68 -8.48 7.12
N ILE A 48 -20.49 -9.48 6.78
CA ILE A 48 -20.02 -10.78 6.30
C ILE A 48 -19.25 -10.61 4.99
N LEU A 49 -19.79 -9.86 4.02
CA LEU A 49 -19.13 -9.58 2.75
C LEU A 49 -17.77 -8.89 2.95
N ARG A 50 -17.70 -7.96 3.90
CA ARG A 50 -16.44 -7.29 4.23
C ARG A 50 -15.42 -8.23 4.90
N LYS A 51 -15.88 -9.10 5.81
CA LYS A 51 -15.00 -10.07 6.50
C LYS A 51 -14.52 -11.21 5.60
N THR A 52 -15.31 -11.61 4.64
CA THR A 52 -15.00 -12.70 3.71
C THR A 52 -14.41 -12.20 2.38
N GLU A 53 -14.08 -10.90 2.31
CA GLU A 53 -13.56 -10.26 1.08
C GLU A 53 -14.43 -10.53 -0.17
N GLY A 54 -15.73 -10.64 0.06
CA GLY A 54 -16.75 -11.01 -0.92
C GLY A 54 -17.36 -12.38 -0.62
N LEU A 55 -18.28 -12.82 -1.48
CA LEU A 55 -18.84 -14.17 -1.36
C LEU A 55 -17.79 -15.19 -1.82
N PRO A 56 -17.41 -16.18 -0.97
CA PRO A 56 -16.44 -17.22 -1.34
C PRO A 56 -16.82 -18.03 -2.58
N SER A 57 -18.12 -18.05 -2.89
CA SER A 57 -18.69 -18.75 -4.07
C SER A 57 -18.79 -17.87 -5.32
N ARG A 58 -18.33 -16.62 -5.29
CA ARG A 58 -18.23 -15.86 -6.55
C ARG A 58 -17.22 -16.55 -7.46
N SER A 59 -17.66 -16.86 -8.66
CA SER A 59 -16.88 -17.54 -9.72
C SER A 59 -15.50 -16.91 -9.96
N ILE A 60 -15.33 -15.64 -9.64
CA ILE A 60 -14.07 -14.92 -9.76
C ILE A 60 -12.94 -15.55 -8.92
N ASN A 61 -13.22 -15.95 -7.67
CA ASN A 61 -12.19 -16.58 -6.81
C ASN A 61 -11.88 -18.03 -7.24
N HIS A 62 -12.81 -18.70 -7.92
CA HIS A 62 -12.59 -20.04 -8.47
C HIS A 62 -11.98 -20.04 -9.88
N GLU A 63 -12.36 -19.06 -10.71
CA GLU A 63 -11.83 -18.93 -12.07
C GLU A 63 -10.43 -18.31 -12.11
N PHE A 64 -10.06 -17.51 -11.09
CA PHE A 64 -8.77 -16.81 -11.04
C PHE A 64 -8.13 -16.88 -9.64
N PRO A 65 -7.59 -18.04 -9.25
CA PRO A 65 -6.89 -18.19 -7.96
C PRO A 65 -5.65 -17.29 -7.85
N GLU A 66 -5.17 -16.78 -8.98
CA GLU A 66 -4.07 -15.81 -8.99
C GLU A 66 -4.44 -14.46 -8.33
N LEU A 67 -5.74 -14.07 -8.34
CA LEU A 67 -6.19 -12.83 -7.70
C LEU A 67 -6.05 -12.84 -6.19
N THR A 68 -6.25 -13.99 -5.55
CA THR A 68 -6.01 -14.13 -4.11
C THR A 68 -4.54 -13.95 -3.77
N LYS A 69 -3.63 -14.38 -4.67
CA LYS A 69 -2.18 -14.21 -4.50
C LYS A 69 -1.72 -12.78 -4.73
N ILE A 70 -2.40 -12.01 -5.58
CA ILE A 70 -2.09 -10.59 -5.83
C ILE A 70 -2.20 -9.76 -4.54
N ARG A 71 -3.16 -10.12 -3.65
CA ARG A 71 -3.42 -9.42 -2.39
C ARG A 71 -2.76 -10.05 -1.17
N GLU A 72 -1.92 -11.07 -1.33
CA GLU A 72 -1.20 -11.63 -0.20
C GLU A 72 -0.31 -10.59 0.48
N ASP A 73 -0.64 -10.28 1.72
CA ASP A 73 0.17 -9.43 2.57
C ASP A 73 1.32 -10.21 3.20
N ILE A 74 2.40 -9.50 3.47
CA ILE A 74 3.54 -10.04 4.21
C ILE A 74 3.11 -10.33 5.64
N ASN A 75 3.31 -11.54 6.11
CA ASN A 75 3.04 -11.91 7.50
C ASN A 75 4.19 -11.46 8.41
N TRP A 76 4.16 -10.18 8.78
CA TRP A 76 5.20 -9.51 9.56
C TRP A 76 5.52 -10.19 10.89
N SER A 77 4.52 -10.78 11.57
CA SER A 77 4.71 -11.42 12.88
C SER A 77 5.58 -12.68 12.84
N LYS A 78 5.81 -13.25 11.65
CA LYS A 78 6.63 -14.45 11.44
C LYS A 78 8.03 -14.14 10.93
N LEU A 79 8.37 -12.87 10.74
CA LEU A 79 9.64 -12.48 10.19
C LEU A 79 10.68 -12.25 11.30
N PRO A 80 11.98 -12.50 11.01
CA PRO A 80 13.07 -12.07 11.87
C PRO A 80 12.97 -10.58 12.17
N GLN A 81 13.09 -10.19 13.44
CA GLN A 81 12.97 -8.79 13.83
C GLN A 81 13.72 -8.47 15.13
N ILE A 82 14.22 -7.26 15.19
CA ILE A 82 14.74 -6.64 16.41
C ILE A 82 13.92 -5.43 16.80
N LYS A 83 14.07 -4.95 18.03
CA LYS A 83 13.46 -3.67 18.46
C LYS A 83 14.52 -2.57 18.52
N VAL A 84 14.21 -1.45 17.87
CA VAL A 84 14.99 -0.21 17.96
C VAL A 84 14.03 0.91 18.35
N GLU A 85 14.31 1.63 19.44
CA GLU A 85 13.42 2.69 19.94
C GLU A 85 11.94 2.28 20.02
N THR A 86 11.65 1.06 20.46
CA THR A 86 10.28 0.49 20.54
C THR A 86 9.61 0.14 19.19
N VAL A 87 10.33 0.29 18.07
CA VAL A 87 9.84 -0.05 16.72
C VAL A 87 10.41 -1.40 16.31
N ASP A 88 9.58 -2.21 15.65
CA ASP A 88 10.03 -3.46 15.04
C ASP A 88 10.79 -3.16 13.75
N VAL A 89 11.99 -3.73 13.66
CA VAL A 89 12.89 -3.63 12.50
C VAL A 89 13.06 -5.05 11.96
N TYR A 90 12.60 -5.26 10.75
CA TYR A 90 12.44 -6.59 10.17
C TYR A 90 13.62 -6.98 9.29
N GLY A 91 13.96 -8.27 9.26
CA GLY A 91 14.96 -8.86 8.35
C GLY A 91 16.20 -9.35 9.04
N ILE A 92 16.42 -9.04 10.33
CA ILE A 92 17.52 -9.53 11.15
C ILE A 92 17.03 -9.99 12.52
N ASP A 93 17.70 -10.96 13.11
CA ASP A 93 17.40 -11.52 14.44
C ASP A 93 18.20 -10.84 15.54
N SER A 94 19.33 -10.24 15.19
CA SER A 94 20.26 -9.61 16.14
C SER A 94 21.26 -8.70 15.43
N GLY A 95 21.96 -7.88 16.20
CA GLY A 95 23.03 -7.02 15.69
C GLY A 95 22.53 -5.75 15.00
N ILE A 96 23.46 -5.10 14.31
CA ILE A 96 23.19 -3.88 13.52
C ILE A 96 23.28 -4.24 12.04
N PRO A 97 22.29 -3.88 11.22
CA PRO A 97 22.33 -4.14 9.78
C PRO A 97 23.37 -3.27 9.07
N GLU A 98 23.90 -3.76 7.96
CA GLU A 98 24.75 -2.98 7.06
C GLU A 98 23.93 -2.08 6.14
N ILE A 99 22.71 -2.53 5.78
CA ILE A 99 21.81 -1.86 4.83
C ILE A 99 20.45 -1.66 5.49
N ILE A 100 19.94 -0.44 5.45
CA ILE A 100 18.59 -0.07 5.95
C ILE A 100 17.68 0.26 4.79
N PHE A 101 16.53 -0.38 4.73
CA PHE A 101 15.39 -0.04 3.90
C PHE A 101 14.38 0.70 4.77
N ALA A 102 13.98 1.91 4.40
CA ALA A 102 13.07 2.73 5.20
C ALA A 102 12.00 3.40 4.36
N GLY A 103 10.77 3.45 4.87
CA GLY A 103 9.68 4.12 4.18
C GLY A 103 8.29 3.90 4.77
N ASP A 104 7.31 4.26 3.99
CA ASP A 104 5.89 4.01 4.25
C ASP A 104 5.45 2.62 3.74
N SER A 105 4.19 2.48 3.30
CA SER A 105 3.70 1.24 2.68
C SER A 105 4.40 0.89 1.36
N HIS A 106 5.00 1.87 0.67
CA HIS A 106 5.77 1.62 -0.54
C HIS A 106 7.12 0.94 -0.25
N ALA A 107 7.67 1.07 0.96
CA ALA A 107 8.85 0.31 1.36
C ALA A 107 8.52 -1.17 1.58
N ASN A 108 7.41 -1.45 2.29
CA ASN A 108 7.11 -2.81 2.76
C ASN A 108 7.01 -3.84 1.63
N GLN A 109 6.53 -3.43 0.48
CA GLN A 109 6.36 -4.30 -0.68
C GLN A 109 7.68 -4.89 -1.21
N TYR A 110 8.83 -4.27 -0.89
CA TYR A 110 10.16 -4.73 -1.29
C TYR A 110 10.82 -5.71 -0.31
N TYR A 111 10.15 -6.07 0.79
CA TYR A 111 10.73 -6.92 1.82
C TYR A 111 11.31 -8.24 1.29
N TYR A 112 10.57 -8.96 0.44
CA TYR A 112 11.04 -10.23 -0.10
C TYR A 112 12.31 -10.09 -0.96
N ARG A 113 12.43 -9.00 -1.72
CA ARG A 113 13.66 -8.74 -2.48
C ARG A 113 14.83 -8.41 -1.57
N MET A 114 14.62 -7.54 -0.58
CA MET A 114 15.63 -7.23 0.43
C MET A 114 16.12 -8.49 1.13
N ALA A 115 15.21 -9.32 1.64
CA ALA A 115 15.57 -10.56 2.35
C ALA A 115 16.33 -11.55 1.46
N PHE A 116 15.90 -11.70 0.20
CA PHE A 116 16.60 -12.52 -0.79
C PHE A 116 18.03 -12.02 -1.04
N LEU A 117 18.20 -10.72 -1.27
CA LEU A 117 19.51 -10.12 -1.56
C LEU A 117 20.41 -10.14 -0.33
N SER A 118 19.88 -9.86 0.86
CA SER A 118 20.61 -9.97 2.13
C SER A 118 21.22 -11.35 2.28
N LYS A 119 20.45 -12.41 2.04
CA LYS A 119 20.93 -13.79 2.09
C LYS A 119 21.92 -14.10 0.97
N LYS A 120 21.62 -13.71 -0.27
CA LYS A 120 22.45 -13.97 -1.46
C LYS A 120 23.84 -13.38 -1.34
N PHE A 121 23.96 -12.17 -0.81
CA PHE A 121 25.22 -11.43 -0.69
C PHE A 121 25.85 -11.49 0.70
N SER A 122 25.21 -12.18 1.66
CA SER A 122 25.64 -12.26 3.05
C SER A 122 25.85 -10.88 3.70
N LYS A 123 25.01 -9.90 3.32
CA LYS A 123 25.02 -8.54 3.87
C LYS A 123 23.75 -8.32 4.69
N PRO A 124 23.85 -8.16 6.02
CA PRO A 124 22.68 -7.95 6.87
C PRO A 124 21.91 -6.72 6.43
N ALA A 125 20.67 -6.90 6.02
CA ALA A 125 19.77 -5.83 5.63
C ALA A 125 18.50 -5.88 6.46
N ALA A 126 18.01 -4.71 6.87
CA ALA A 126 16.81 -4.60 7.66
C ALA A 126 15.87 -3.53 7.13
N MET A 127 14.58 -3.67 7.45
CA MET A 127 13.52 -2.77 7.01
C MET A 127 12.80 -2.12 8.18
N ILE A 128 12.68 -0.80 8.11
CA ILE A 128 11.79 -0.01 8.96
C ILE A 128 10.68 0.53 8.06
N HIS A 129 9.45 0.13 8.32
CA HIS A 129 8.32 0.71 7.60
C HIS A 129 7.17 1.05 8.53
N THR A 130 6.47 2.14 8.21
CA THR A 130 5.24 2.51 8.92
C THR A 130 4.29 3.16 7.92
N SER A 131 3.20 2.49 7.61
CA SER A 131 2.22 2.95 6.62
C SER A 131 1.76 4.38 6.87
N GLY A 132 1.86 5.20 5.82
CA GLY A 132 1.49 6.61 5.84
C GLY A 132 2.43 7.51 6.64
N CYS A 133 3.68 7.09 6.87
CA CYS A 133 4.69 7.89 7.56
C CYS A 133 5.87 8.19 6.64
N PHE A 134 6.28 9.44 6.59
CA PHE A 134 7.51 9.84 5.91
C PHE A 134 8.71 9.57 6.82
N PRO A 135 9.64 8.66 6.46
CA PRO A 135 10.69 8.19 7.37
C PRO A 135 11.69 9.27 7.77
N LEU A 136 11.86 10.30 6.95
CA LEU A 136 12.83 11.37 7.20
C LEU A 136 12.31 12.44 8.18
N TYR A 137 10.99 12.51 8.43
CA TYR A 137 10.37 13.51 9.29
C TYR A 137 10.12 13.02 10.70
N GLN A 138 10.65 13.73 11.70
CA GLN A 138 10.52 13.34 13.12
C GLN A 138 9.27 13.89 13.83
N GLY A 139 8.37 14.53 13.11
CA GLY A 139 7.10 15.04 13.64
C GLY A 139 5.89 14.17 13.27
N GLY A 140 4.69 14.75 13.42
CA GLY A 140 3.44 14.12 13.07
C GLY A 140 2.92 13.14 14.13
N LYS A 141 2.25 12.07 13.69
CA LYS A 141 1.66 11.06 14.58
C LYS A 141 2.75 10.32 15.36
N GLU A 142 2.45 9.92 16.61
CA GLU A 142 3.41 9.23 17.51
C GLU A 142 4.09 8.03 16.84
N LYS A 143 3.33 7.20 16.09
CA LYS A 143 3.91 6.06 15.36
C LYS A 143 4.96 6.49 14.34
N CYS A 144 4.77 7.64 13.66
CA CYS A 144 5.70 8.17 12.68
C CYS A 144 6.96 8.74 13.36
N GLN A 145 6.79 9.44 14.47
CA GLN A 145 7.91 9.94 15.27
C GLN A 145 8.80 8.80 15.77
N LYS A 146 8.20 7.72 16.31
CA LYS A 146 8.93 6.53 16.75
C LYS A 146 9.71 5.87 15.59
N ALA A 147 9.05 5.68 14.44
CA ALA A 147 9.68 5.08 13.27
C ALA A 147 10.84 5.93 12.75
N SER A 148 10.65 7.24 12.63
CA SER A 148 11.70 8.16 12.19
C SER A 148 12.85 8.23 13.22
N LYS A 149 12.56 8.20 14.52
CA LYS A 149 13.59 8.14 15.55
C LYS A 149 14.44 6.87 15.42
N ALA A 150 13.81 5.71 15.31
CA ALA A 150 14.49 4.44 15.10
C ALA A 150 15.36 4.45 13.83
N PHE A 151 14.83 5.02 12.74
CA PHE A 151 15.57 5.20 11.50
C PHE A 151 16.85 6.01 11.70
N TYR A 152 16.76 7.20 12.35
CA TYR A 152 17.93 8.03 12.58
C TYR A 152 18.93 7.39 13.55
N THR A 153 18.45 6.71 14.60
CA THR A 153 19.30 5.94 15.51
C THR A 153 20.15 4.91 14.75
N LEU A 154 19.54 4.23 13.76
CA LEU A 154 20.27 3.24 12.96
C LEU A 154 21.23 3.88 11.96
N ILE A 155 20.83 4.86 11.19
CA ILE A 155 21.69 5.44 10.15
C ILE A 155 22.85 6.29 10.73
N GLU A 156 22.78 6.70 11.99
CA GLU A 156 23.89 7.32 12.70
C GLU A 156 24.93 6.29 13.18
N ASN A 157 24.58 5.02 13.24
CA ASN A 157 25.51 3.96 13.60
C ASN A 157 26.52 3.68 12.46
N PRO A 158 27.85 3.70 12.74
CA PRO A 158 28.87 3.55 11.71
C PRO A 158 28.90 2.17 11.01
N GLN A 159 28.25 1.15 11.57
CA GLN A 159 28.08 -0.15 10.92
C GLN A 159 27.11 -0.11 9.75
N VAL A 160 26.13 0.78 9.77
CA VAL A 160 25.23 1.02 8.63
C VAL A 160 26.00 1.73 7.53
N LYS A 161 26.07 1.15 6.35
CA LYS A 161 26.80 1.67 5.20
C LYS A 161 25.91 2.16 4.08
N LYS A 162 24.68 1.65 4.01
CA LYS A 162 23.76 1.99 2.94
C LYS A 162 22.36 2.21 3.51
N VAL A 163 21.65 3.18 2.95
CA VAL A 163 20.26 3.47 3.28
C VAL A 163 19.46 3.58 1.99
N VAL A 164 18.29 2.95 1.96
CA VAL A 164 17.36 2.94 0.82
C VAL A 164 16.04 3.50 1.28
N ILE A 165 15.62 4.61 0.68
CA ILE A 165 14.42 5.33 1.07
C ILE A 165 13.33 5.10 0.02
N PHE A 166 12.15 4.77 0.51
CA PHE A 166 10.91 4.62 -0.27
C PHE A 166 9.85 5.52 0.32
N ASN A 167 8.99 6.04 -0.51
CA ASN A 167 7.81 6.77 -0.04
C ASN A 167 6.81 6.92 -1.19
N LYS A 168 5.54 7.15 -0.88
CA LYS A 168 4.58 7.65 -1.85
C LYS A 168 4.90 9.13 -2.13
N TRP A 169 5.85 9.37 -3.04
CA TRP A 169 6.45 10.70 -3.24
C TRP A 169 5.42 11.74 -3.66
N GLY A 170 4.51 11.38 -4.57
CA GLY A 170 3.47 12.28 -5.06
C GLY A 170 2.55 12.86 -3.99
N SER A 171 2.38 12.15 -2.87
CA SER A 171 1.56 12.62 -1.75
C SER A 171 2.29 13.51 -0.76
N ASN A 172 3.62 13.59 -0.84
CA ASN A 172 4.43 14.17 0.22
C ASN A 172 5.36 15.32 -0.23
N TYR A 173 5.82 15.34 -1.48
CA TYR A 173 6.91 16.21 -1.95
C TYR A 173 6.65 17.73 -1.79
N ASP A 174 5.39 18.16 -1.78
CA ASP A 174 4.97 19.56 -1.66
C ASP A 174 4.65 19.99 -0.23
N LYS A 175 4.87 19.12 0.77
CA LYS A 175 4.54 19.39 2.17
C LYS A 175 5.74 19.97 2.93
N ASP A 176 5.46 20.86 3.90
CA ASP A 176 6.50 21.47 4.75
C ASP A 176 7.33 20.42 5.48
N TYR A 177 6.69 19.37 6.00
CA TYR A 177 7.38 18.29 6.69
C TYR A 177 8.34 17.49 5.78
N PHE A 178 8.10 17.47 4.48
CA PHE A 178 9.02 16.87 3.51
C PHE A 178 10.33 17.67 3.47
N GLN A 179 10.26 18.99 3.35
CA GLN A 179 11.43 19.86 3.31
C GLN A 179 12.24 19.78 4.60
N GLU A 180 11.55 19.74 5.75
CA GLU A 180 12.20 19.56 7.06
C GLU A 180 12.93 18.21 7.16
N GLY A 181 12.27 17.12 6.76
CA GLY A 181 12.86 15.78 6.74
C GLY A 181 14.07 15.69 5.82
N VAL A 182 13.98 16.23 4.60
CA VAL A 182 15.08 16.29 3.63
C VAL A 182 16.26 17.06 4.19
N LYS A 183 16.03 18.23 4.77
CA LYS A 183 17.09 19.05 5.40
C LYS A 183 17.83 18.27 6.47
N LYS A 184 17.09 17.59 7.36
CA LYS A 184 17.70 16.78 8.41
C LYS A 184 18.48 15.60 7.84
N PHE A 185 17.95 14.91 6.86
CA PHE A 185 18.63 13.78 6.23
C PHE A 185 19.94 14.22 5.55
N LYS A 186 19.94 15.33 4.82
CA LYS A 186 21.18 15.91 4.26
C LYS A 186 22.22 16.23 5.32
N GLN A 187 21.81 16.72 6.49
CA GLN A 187 22.73 16.96 7.61
C GLN A 187 23.40 15.68 8.12
N VAL A 188 22.64 14.56 8.15
CA VAL A 188 23.22 13.26 8.51
C VAL A 188 24.22 12.81 7.46
N LEU A 189 23.87 12.88 6.17
CA LEU A 189 24.77 12.47 5.08
C LEU A 189 26.06 13.32 5.05
N THR A 190 25.95 14.60 5.37
CA THR A 190 27.16 15.48 5.51
C THR A 190 28.08 15.01 6.63
N LYS A 191 27.51 14.55 7.76
CA LYS A 191 28.29 14.01 8.90
C LYS A 191 28.76 12.58 8.67
N ARG A 192 28.13 11.86 7.76
CA ARG A 192 28.38 10.46 7.43
C ARG A 192 28.70 10.29 5.94
N PRO A 193 29.85 10.81 5.46
CA PRO A 193 30.23 10.70 4.05
C PRO A 193 30.47 9.24 3.59
N ASP A 194 30.61 8.33 4.55
CA ASP A 194 30.70 6.88 4.32
C ASP A 194 29.33 6.21 4.11
N LEU A 195 28.22 6.87 4.43
CA LEU A 195 26.86 6.37 4.27
C LEU A 195 26.34 6.67 2.86
N LYS A 196 26.15 5.62 2.06
CA LYS A 196 25.55 5.74 0.73
C LYS A 196 24.03 5.75 0.82
N ALA A 197 23.40 6.77 0.23
CA ALA A 197 21.95 6.90 0.19
C ALA A 197 21.39 6.58 -1.20
N TYR A 198 20.29 5.85 -1.22
CA TYR A 198 19.52 5.52 -2.40
C TYR A 198 18.07 5.93 -2.20
N VAL A 199 17.44 6.45 -3.23
CA VAL A 199 16.01 6.82 -3.24
C VAL A 199 15.34 6.05 -4.36
N VAL A 200 14.38 5.21 -4.01
CA VAL A 200 13.60 4.46 -4.99
C VAL A 200 12.40 5.32 -5.39
N LEU A 201 12.34 5.65 -6.67
CA LEU A 201 11.27 6.44 -7.25
C LEU A 201 10.00 5.60 -7.41
N ASP A 202 8.84 6.23 -7.29
CA ASP A 202 7.56 5.55 -7.49
C ASP A 202 7.39 5.11 -8.95
N PRO A 203 6.86 3.90 -9.20
CA PRO A 203 6.29 3.59 -10.50
C PRO A 203 5.04 4.45 -10.77
N PRO A 204 4.54 4.52 -12.00
CA PRO A 204 3.25 5.15 -12.28
C PRO A 204 2.13 4.60 -11.40
N TRP A 205 1.33 5.47 -10.82
CA TRP A 205 0.13 5.11 -10.06
C TRP A 205 -0.96 6.18 -10.23
N ASP A 206 -2.19 5.84 -9.87
CA ASP A 206 -3.36 6.72 -10.02
C ASP A 206 -4.33 6.49 -8.86
N GLU A 207 -4.65 7.55 -8.14
CA GLU A 207 -5.71 7.51 -7.13
C GLU A 207 -7.09 7.63 -7.81
N GLY A 208 -7.97 6.69 -7.49
CA GLY A 208 -9.36 6.79 -7.93
C GLY A 208 -10.05 8.05 -7.40
N VAL A 209 -10.88 8.67 -8.21
CA VAL A 209 -11.62 9.88 -7.84
C VAL A 209 -12.90 9.49 -7.10
N GLY A 210 -13.18 10.15 -5.96
CA GLY A 210 -14.43 9.99 -5.23
C GLY A 210 -14.68 8.63 -4.60
N GLY A 211 -13.59 7.90 -4.22
CA GLY A 211 -13.67 6.57 -3.61
C GLY A 211 -13.83 5.44 -4.64
N ALA A 212 -13.76 5.73 -5.92
CA ALA A 212 -13.65 4.72 -6.96
C ALA A 212 -12.20 4.19 -7.00
N GLN A 213 -12.04 2.91 -7.39
CA GLN A 213 -10.71 2.33 -7.63
C GLN A 213 -10.02 3.03 -8.81
N GLY A 214 -8.73 3.34 -8.68
CA GLY A 214 -7.91 3.92 -9.73
C GLY A 214 -7.69 2.98 -10.91
N ASN A 215 -7.06 3.49 -11.96
CA ASN A 215 -6.83 2.70 -13.18
C ASN A 215 -5.80 1.58 -12.98
N PHE A 216 -4.95 1.69 -11.96
CA PHE A 216 -3.92 0.70 -11.62
C PHE A 216 -4.40 -0.38 -10.66
N ASP A 217 -5.62 -0.29 -10.07
CA ASP A 217 -6.16 -1.39 -9.27
C ASP A 217 -6.55 -2.57 -10.16
N PRO A 218 -5.88 -3.73 -10.01
CA PRO A 218 -6.22 -4.94 -10.76
C PRO A 218 -7.70 -5.32 -10.63
N MET A 219 -8.29 -5.13 -9.45
CA MET A 219 -9.68 -5.50 -9.17
C MET A 219 -10.70 -4.66 -9.94
N ARG A 220 -10.38 -3.42 -10.28
CA ARG A 220 -11.23 -2.59 -11.13
C ARG A 220 -11.50 -3.25 -12.47
N HIS A 221 -10.50 -3.89 -13.03
CA HIS A 221 -10.55 -4.49 -14.35
C HIS A 221 -11.25 -5.84 -14.34
N PHE A 222 -11.06 -6.60 -13.27
CA PHE A 222 -11.74 -7.90 -13.10
C PHE A 222 -13.24 -7.79 -12.92
N ASN A 223 -13.70 -6.76 -12.22
CA ASN A 223 -15.12 -6.58 -11.96
C ASN A 223 -15.91 -6.11 -13.19
N ARG A 224 -15.25 -5.58 -14.21
CA ARG A 224 -15.92 -5.02 -15.42
C ARG A 224 -15.83 -5.89 -16.65
N PHE A 225 -14.70 -6.55 -16.86
CA PHE A 225 -14.44 -7.33 -18.07
C PHE A 225 -13.64 -8.56 -17.66
N LYS A 226 -13.89 -9.72 -18.26
CA LYS A 226 -12.99 -10.88 -18.14
C LYS A 226 -11.74 -10.57 -19.00
N PRO A 227 -10.67 -9.97 -18.46
CA PRO A 227 -9.53 -9.57 -19.28
C PRO A 227 -8.68 -10.78 -19.64
N ASP A 228 -8.06 -10.73 -20.80
CA ASP A 228 -6.91 -11.56 -21.07
C ASP A 228 -5.79 -11.18 -20.08
N MET A 229 -5.61 -12.02 -19.05
CA MET A 229 -4.68 -11.80 -17.94
C MET A 229 -3.24 -11.55 -18.39
N LYS A 230 -2.86 -12.02 -19.57
CA LYS A 230 -1.48 -11.95 -20.05
C LYS A 230 -1.11 -10.60 -20.68
N ASN A 231 -2.12 -9.82 -21.13
CA ASN A 231 -1.88 -8.63 -21.95
C ASN A 231 -2.64 -7.39 -21.48
N TYR A 232 -2.94 -7.28 -20.18
CA TYR A 232 -3.66 -6.12 -19.69
C TYR A 232 -2.72 -4.97 -19.34
N PHE A 233 -2.68 -3.97 -20.22
CA PHE A 233 -1.85 -2.79 -20.08
C PHE A 233 -2.69 -1.54 -19.84
N VAL A 234 -2.31 -0.76 -18.83
CA VAL A 234 -2.86 0.57 -18.55
C VAL A 234 -1.86 1.62 -18.99
N SER A 235 -2.33 2.59 -19.77
CA SER A 235 -1.53 3.77 -20.11
C SER A 235 -1.54 4.75 -18.96
N TYR A 236 -0.43 5.44 -18.73
CA TYR A 236 -0.29 6.49 -17.73
C TYR A 236 0.12 7.81 -18.37
N ASP A 237 -0.08 8.89 -17.62
CA ASP A 237 0.28 10.25 -18.00
C ASP A 237 1.57 10.68 -17.29
N ASP A 238 2.50 11.25 -18.01
CA ASP A 238 3.74 11.83 -17.49
C ASP A 238 3.52 13.06 -16.60
N HIS A 239 2.30 13.55 -16.49
CA HIS A 239 1.95 14.67 -15.61
C HIS A 239 1.27 14.24 -14.31
N GLY A 240 1.18 12.94 -14.04
CA GLY A 240 0.60 12.37 -12.83
C GLY A 240 1.29 12.83 -11.54
N LEU A 241 0.58 12.66 -10.41
CA LEU A 241 1.13 13.00 -9.09
C LEU A 241 2.39 12.21 -8.76
N TRP A 242 2.47 10.96 -9.19
CA TRP A 242 3.64 10.11 -9.02
C TRP A 242 4.89 10.75 -9.66
N LYS A 243 4.76 11.27 -10.89
CA LYS A 243 5.88 11.91 -11.61
C LYS A 243 6.31 13.20 -10.95
N LYS A 244 5.36 14.04 -10.56
CA LYS A 244 5.64 15.28 -9.80
C LYS A 244 6.37 14.99 -8.49
N GLY A 245 5.96 13.92 -7.81
CA GLY A 245 6.63 13.45 -6.58
C GLY A 245 8.05 12.99 -6.84
N ASN A 246 8.26 12.20 -7.90
CA ASN A 246 9.59 11.74 -8.31
C ASN A 246 10.51 12.91 -8.70
N ASP A 247 10.00 13.87 -9.46
CA ASP A 247 10.75 15.07 -9.84
C ASP A 247 11.07 15.92 -8.60
N GLY A 248 10.11 16.07 -7.68
CA GLY A 248 10.30 16.82 -6.42
C GLY A 248 11.36 16.20 -5.52
N VAL A 249 11.34 14.86 -5.32
CA VAL A 249 12.36 14.20 -4.49
C VAL A 249 13.71 14.16 -5.19
N THR A 250 13.75 14.04 -6.52
CA THR A 250 14.98 14.09 -7.29
C THR A 250 15.63 15.47 -7.18
N ALA A 251 14.86 16.54 -7.31
CA ALA A 251 15.35 17.90 -7.10
C ALA A 251 15.86 18.12 -5.66
N ALA A 252 15.20 17.50 -4.68
CA ALA A 252 15.54 17.67 -3.27
C ALA A 252 16.74 16.85 -2.80
N LEU A 253 16.96 15.64 -3.32
CA LEU A 253 17.96 14.67 -2.83
C LEU A 253 18.95 14.18 -3.90
N GLY A 254 18.78 14.52 -5.16
CA GLY A 254 19.61 14.00 -6.25
C GLY A 254 21.10 14.42 -6.19
N ASP A 255 21.41 15.43 -5.40
CA ASP A 255 22.79 15.88 -5.13
C ASP A 255 23.53 15.02 -4.08
N VAL A 256 22.78 14.27 -3.24
CA VAL A 256 23.33 13.51 -2.10
C VAL A 256 22.94 12.03 -2.09
N ALA A 257 22.03 11.61 -2.97
CA ALA A 257 21.54 10.24 -3.04
C ALA A 257 21.45 9.75 -4.49
N THR A 258 21.64 8.45 -4.70
CA THR A 258 21.41 7.81 -5.99
C THR A 258 19.92 7.57 -6.20
N MET A 259 19.34 8.13 -7.27
CA MET A 259 17.96 7.87 -7.65
C MET A 259 17.85 6.54 -8.39
N ILE A 260 16.94 5.68 -7.95
CA ILE A 260 16.63 4.39 -8.59
C ILE A 260 15.28 4.52 -9.29
N ASP A 261 15.31 4.58 -10.61
CA ASP A 261 14.12 4.62 -11.43
C ASP A 261 13.49 3.23 -11.54
N THR A 262 12.20 3.14 -11.22
CA THR A 262 11.42 1.90 -11.28
C THR A 262 10.52 1.83 -12.52
N GLU A 263 10.22 2.98 -13.12
CA GLU A 263 9.28 3.09 -14.24
C GLU A 263 9.67 2.17 -15.41
N HIS A 264 10.92 2.26 -15.86
CA HIS A 264 11.40 1.50 -17.03
C HIS A 264 11.48 -0.02 -16.81
N HIS A 265 11.48 -0.45 -15.55
CA HIS A 265 11.46 -1.86 -15.20
C HIS A 265 10.05 -2.46 -15.15
N ILE A 266 9.05 -1.63 -14.84
CA ILE A 266 7.66 -2.03 -14.59
C ILE A 266 6.79 -1.74 -15.81
N CYS A 267 7.07 -0.62 -16.50
CA CYS A 267 6.28 -0.14 -17.60
C CYS A 267 7.13 -0.03 -18.89
N LYS A 268 6.48 -0.10 -20.04
CA LYS A 268 7.10 0.06 -21.37
C LYS A 268 6.21 0.92 -22.25
N ASN A 269 6.80 1.89 -22.95
CA ASN A 269 6.08 2.74 -23.89
C ASN A 269 4.81 3.36 -23.27
N TYR A 270 4.93 3.95 -22.07
CA TYR A 270 3.82 4.55 -21.30
C TYR A 270 2.67 3.60 -20.98
N LYS A 271 2.98 2.30 -20.86
CA LYS A 271 2.02 1.26 -20.52
C LYS A 271 2.58 0.31 -19.47
N CYS A 272 1.81 0.05 -18.41
CA CYS A 272 2.19 -0.89 -17.37
C CYS A 272 1.26 -2.11 -17.38
N ASN A 273 1.82 -3.31 -17.21
CA ASN A 273 1.01 -4.50 -17.00
C ASN A 273 0.52 -4.53 -15.55
N VAL A 274 -0.69 -4.07 -15.34
CA VAL A 274 -1.27 -3.89 -14.00
C VAL A 274 -1.43 -5.23 -13.28
N LEU A 275 -1.85 -6.27 -13.99
CA LEU A 275 -2.08 -7.59 -13.39
C LEU A 275 -0.78 -8.29 -12.97
N GLU A 276 0.32 -7.95 -13.60
CA GLU A 276 1.63 -8.50 -13.26
C GLU A 276 2.28 -7.80 -12.08
N TRP A 277 2.16 -6.48 -12.01
CA TRP A 277 2.96 -5.68 -11.11
C TRP A 277 2.20 -5.09 -9.93
N TYR A 278 0.91 -4.75 -10.10
CA TYR A 278 0.17 -3.98 -9.09
C TYR A 278 -0.70 -4.88 -8.20
N ARG A 279 -0.77 -4.53 -6.93
CA ARG A 279 -1.67 -5.10 -5.94
C ARG A 279 -2.97 -4.30 -5.83
N ASP A 280 -2.84 -3.01 -5.90
CA ASP A 280 -3.90 -1.99 -5.84
C ASP A 280 -3.48 -0.75 -6.63
N ASP A 281 -4.12 0.40 -6.40
CA ASP A 281 -3.92 1.63 -7.18
C ASP A 281 -2.48 2.17 -7.17
N ASP A 282 -1.75 1.96 -6.08
CA ASP A 282 -0.45 2.58 -5.84
C ASP A 282 0.61 1.61 -5.26
N HIS A 283 0.22 0.37 -4.91
CA HIS A 283 1.16 -0.61 -4.42
C HIS A 283 1.45 -1.70 -5.44
N LEU A 284 2.72 -2.11 -5.46
CA LEU A 284 3.16 -3.26 -6.24
C LEU A 284 2.98 -4.58 -5.45
N GLN A 285 2.96 -5.69 -6.16
CA GLN A 285 2.85 -7.02 -5.58
C GLN A 285 4.18 -7.45 -4.94
N PRO A 286 4.25 -7.71 -3.61
CA PRO A 286 5.49 -8.11 -2.94
C PRO A 286 6.11 -9.39 -3.53
N SER A 287 5.28 -10.35 -3.94
CA SER A 287 5.74 -11.61 -4.55
C SER A 287 6.42 -11.43 -5.90
N GLN A 288 5.96 -10.47 -6.72
CA GLN A 288 6.59 -10.13 -8.00
C GLN A 288 7.89 -9.36 -7.79
N LEU A 289 7.86 -8.37 -6.89
CA LEU A 289 9.06 -7.61 -6.54
C LEU A 289 10.15 -8.51 -5.97
N GLY A 290 9.79 -9.49 -5.14
CA GLY A 290 10.75 -10.48 -4.62
C GLY A 290 11.54 -11.18 -5.71
N LYS A 291 10.92 -11.43 -6.87
CA LYS A 291 11.53 -12.13 -8.01
C LYS A 291 12.20 -11.19 -9.02
N LYS A 292 11.60 -10.03 -9.27
CA LYS A 292 11.88 -9.21 -10.46
C LYS A 292 12.47 -7.83 -10.19
N ALA A 293 12.54 -7.37 -8.92
CA ALA A 293 13.08 -6.05 -8.57
C ALA A 293 14.62 -6.02 -8.67
N ILE A 294 15.17 -6.34 -9.86
CA ILE A 294 16.61 -6.45 -10.11
C ILE A 294 17.34 -5.11 -9.97
N TRP A 295 16.63 -3.98 -10.06
CA TRP A 295 17.18 -2.63 -9.86
C TRP A 295 17.69 -2.38 -8.43
N LEU A 296 17.33 -3.25 -7.48
CA LEU A 296 17.87 -3.19 -6.13
C LEU A 296 19.17 -3.98 -5.94
N ASP A 297 19.59 -4.80 -6.92
CA ASP A 297 20.74 -5.68 -6.76
C ASP A 297 22.05 -4.89 -6.56
N GLU A 298 22.21 -3.76 -7.25
CA GLU A 298 23.40 -2.91 -7.16
C GLU A 298 23.62 -2.35 -5.75
N ILE A 299 22.57 -2.24 -4.94
CA ILE A 299 22.68 -1.80 -3.55
C ILE A 299 23.52 -2.80 -2.73
N PHE A 300 23.51 -4.07 -3.10
CA PHE A 300 24.17 -5.14 -2.38
C PHE A 300 25.62 -5.46 -2.87
N TYR A 301 26.06 -4.81 -3.92
CA TYR A 301 27.47 -4.84 -4.32
C TYR A 301 28.28 -3.76 -3.59
#